data_59cdfa70400638e48a74fb602e244af3
#
_entry.id   59cdfa70400638e48a74fb602e244af3
#
_cell.length_a   1.000
_cell.length_b   1.000
_cell.length_c   1.000
_cell.angle_alpha   90.00
_cell.angle_beta   90.00
_cell.angle_gamma   90.00
#
_symmetry.space_group_name_H-M   'P 1'
#
loop_
_entity.id
_entity.type
_entity.pdbx_description
1 polymer ?
#
loop_
_entity_poly.entity_id
_entity_poly.type
_entity_poly.pdbx_seq_one_letter_code
_entity_poly.pdbx_strand_id
1 'polypeptide(L)' 'MQRAACKDWAEASCLISNLLAELEQPCRICRKDSLVLTGRSPTGETVTIRLGPDLVLEAEGCDELLDAARKRGCPDG' A
#
# COMPACT_ATOMS: atom_id res chain seq x y z
N MET A 1 1.61 -13.17 0.85
CA MET A 1 0.69 -12.03 0.71
C MET A 1 0.29 -11.50 2.08
N GLN A 2 0.42 -10.19 2.29
CA GLN A 2 0.02 -9.56 3.53
C GLN A 2 -1.29 -8.79 3.34
N ARG A 3 -2.08 -8.72 4.40
CA ARG A 3 -3.33 -7.96 4.41
C ARG A 3 -3.35 -7.02 5.60
N ALA A 4 -3.94 -5.86 5.40
CA ALA A 4 -4.13 -4.87 6.45
C ALA A 4 -5.53 -4.29 6.35
N ALA A 5 -6.33 -4.50 7.37
CA ALA A 5 -7.65 -3.88 7.44
C ALA A 5 -7.48 -2.46 7.97
N CYS A 6 -8.03 -1.50 7.23
CA CYS A 6 -8.01 -0.10 7.61
C CYS A 6 -9.35 0.29 8.21
N LYS A 7 -9.34 1.09 9.26
CA LYS A 7 -10.58 1.48 9.93
C LYS A 7 -11.38 2.51 9.15
N ASP A 8 -10.69 3.34 8.36
CA ASP A 8 -11.33 4.36 7.54
C ASP A 8 -10.47 4.70 6.34
N TRP A 9 -10.99 5.57 5.49
CA TRP A 9 -10.29 5.97 4.26
C TRP A 9 -9.02 6.77 4.55
N ALA A 10 -9.00 7.55 5.61
CA ALA A 10 -7.83 8.35 5.97
C ALA A 10 -6.65 7.44 6.31
N GLU A 11 -6.89 6.36 7.06
CA GLU A 11 -5.84 5.38 7.37
C GLU A 11 -5.36 4.67 6.12
N ALA A 12 -6.28 4.27 5.24
CA ALA A 12 -5.91 3.62 3.99
C ALA A 12 -5.07 4.54 3.11
N SER A 13 -5.45 5.81 2.98
CA SER A 13 -4.70 6.80 2.21
C SER A 13 -3.30 7.02 2.77
N CYS A 14 -3.18 7.07 4.09
CA CYS A 14 -1.89 7.23 4.74
C CYS A 14 -0.97 6.05 4.44
N LEU A 15 -1.47 4.81 4.58
CA LEU A 15 -0.70 3.62 4.27
C LEU A 15 -0.27 3.60 2.80
N ILE A 16 -1.17 3.96 1.90
CA ILE A 16 -0.86 4.02 0.47
C ILE A 16 0.26 5.03 0.20
N SER A 17 0.20 6.21 0.80
CA SER A 17 1.25 7.21 0.65
C SER A 17 2.59 6.69 1.16
N ASN A 18 2.59 6.01 2.30
CA ASN A 18 3.80 5.45 2.86
C ASN A 18 4.37 4.33 1.98
N LEU A 19 3.50 3.50 1.42
CA LEU A 19 3.91 2.44 0.49
C LEU A 19 4.50 3.03 -0.79
N LEU A 20 3.88 4.08 -1.35
CA LEU A 20 4.41 4.74 -2.53
C LEU A 20 5.81 5.31 -2.28
N ALA A 21 6.07 5.83 -1.09
CA ALA A 21 7.38 6.34 -0.74
C ALA A 21 8.45 5.25 -0.67
N GLU A 22 8.04 4.01 -0.38
CA GLU A 22 8.96 2.86 -0.31
C GLU A 22 9.21 2.19 -1.67
N LEU A 23 8.35 2.44 -2.65
CA LEU A 23 8.44 1.80 -3.95
C LEU A 23 9.26 2.61 -4.93
N GLU A 24 10.01 1.90 -5.80
CA GLU A 24 10.67 2.49 -6.94
C GLU A 24 9.78 2.37 -8.16
N GLN A 25 9.70 3.44 -8.97
CA GLN A 25 8.88 3.50 -10.17
C GLN A 25 7.41 3.10 -9.90
N PRO A 26 6.76 3.71 -8.91
CA PRO A 26 5.39 3.34 -8.59
C PRO A 26 4.42 3.73 -9.70
N CYS A 27 3.47 2.84 -9.96
CA CYS A 27 2.39 3.08 -10.91
C CYS A 27 1.06 2.86 -10.19
N ARG A 28 0.15 3.80 -10.34
CA ARG A 28 -1.15 3.73 -9.69
C ARG A 28 -2.26 3.60 -10.72
N ILE A 29 -3.11 2.60 -10.54
CA ILE A 29 -4.26 2.38 -11.40
C ILE A 29 -5.50 2.52 -10.53
N CYS A 30 -6.32 3.54 -10.82
CA CYS A 30 -7.58 3.75 -10.13
C CYS A 30 -8.69 3.08 -10.93
N ARG A 31 -9.44 2.22 -10.27
CA ARG A 31 -10.64 1.62 -10.83
C ARG A 31 -11.85 2.11 -10.04
N LYS A 32 -13.04 1.82 -10.54
CA LYS A 32 -14.28 2.33 -9.97
C LYS A 32 -14.42 2.03 -8.46
N ASP A 33 -14.09 0.81 -8.04
CA ASP A 33 -14.26 0.38 -6.66
C ASP A 33 -12.94 -0.08 -6.01
N SER A 34 -11.82 0.11 -6.70
CA SER A 34 -10.56 -0.38 -6.18
C SER A 34 -9.38 0.44 -6.67
N LEU A 35 -8.29 0.34 -5.93
CA LEU A 35 -7.03 0.97 -6.28
C LEU A 35 -5.97 -0.12 -6.36
N VAL A 36 -5.16 -0.10 -7.42
CA VAL A 36 -4.04 -1.01 -7.58
C VAL A 36 -2.76 -0.20 -7.74
N LEU A 37 -1.77 -0.53 -6.92
CA LEU A 37 -0.44 0.06 -6.99
C LEU A 37 0.54 -1.02 -7.40
N THR A 38 1.42 -0.70 -8.34
CA THR A 38 2.52 -1.59 -8.71
C THR A 38 3.82 -0.80 -8.63
N GLY A 39 4.90 -1.49 -8.33
CA GLY A 39 6.21 -0.86 -8.27
C GLY A 39 7.26 -1.91 -7.92
N ARG A 40 8.46 -1.44 -7.61
CA ARG A 40 9.54 -2.31 -7.20
C ARG A 40 10.00 -1.95 -5.80
N SER A 41 10.29 -2.98 -5.01
CA SER A 41 10.88 -2.80 -3.70
C SER A 41 12.34 -2.36 -3.85
N PRO A 42 12.96 -1.84 -2.78
CA PRO A 42 14.39 -1.50 -2.82
C PRO A 42 15.30 -2.68 -3.19
N THR A 43 14.83 -3.91 -3.02
CA THR A 43 15.58 -5.11 -3.39
C THR A 43 15.33 -5.56 -4.83
N GLY A 44 14.50 -4.84 -5.58
CA GLY A 44 14.22 -5.12 -6.98
C GLY A 44 13.06 -6.07 -7.23
N GLU A 45 12.31 -6.45 -6.22
CA GLU A 45 11.15 -7.32 -6.36
C GLU A 45 9.94 -6.54 -6.86
N THR A 46 9.14 -7.17 -7.72
CA THR A 46 7.88 -6.58 -8.16
C THR A 46 6.86 -6.66 -7.04
N VAL A 47 6.26 -5.52 -6.72
CA VAL A 47 5.26 -5.43 -5.65
C VAL A 47 3.93 -5.00 -6.25
N THR A 48 2.86 -5.68 -5.86
CA THR A 48 1.50 -5.32 -6.23
C THR A 48 0.68 -5.10 -4.96
N ILE A 49 0.01 -3.96 -4.87
CA ILE A 49 -0.80 -3.60 -3.72
C ILE A 49 -2.20 -3.28 -4.21
N ARG A 50 -3.19 -3.87 -3.55
CA ARG A 50 -4.61 -3.67 -3.89
C ARG A 50 -5.37 -3.16 -2.69
N LEU A 51 -6.22 -2.19 -2.92
CA LEU A 51 -7.16 -1.70 -1.91
C LEU A 51 -8.58 -1.86 -2.45
N GLY A 52 -9.38 -2.67 -1.79
CA GLY A 52 -10.77 -2.90 -2.16
C GLY A 52 -11.73 -1.93 -1.48
N PRO A 53 -13.02 -2.01 -1.84
CA PRO A 53 -14.06 -1.14 -1.26
C PRO A 53 -14.31 -1.41 0.23
N ASP A 54 -13.87 -2.54 0.73
CA ASP A 54 -13.96 -2.93 2.14
C ASP A 54 -12.83 -2.36 3.00
N LEU A 55 -11.95 -1.54 2.42
CA LEU A 55 -10.80 -0.93 3.09
C LEU A 55 -9.77 -1.96 3.57
N VAL A 56 -9.72 -3.11 2.94
CA VAL A 56 -8.69 -4.11 3.18
C VAL A 56 -7.60 -3.95 2.12
N LEU A 57 -6.39 -3.73 2.58
CA LEU A 57 -5.22 -3.55 1.73
C LEU A 57 -4.46 -4.86 1.64
N GLU A 58 -4.20 -5.32 0.42
CA GLU A 58 -3.47 -6.55 0.15
C GLU A 58 -2.16 -6.23 -0.55
N ALA A 59 -1.06 -6.76 -0.05
CA ALA A 59 0.27 -6.54 -0.61
C ALA A 59 0.92 -7.85 -1.00
N GLU A 60 1.40 -7.95 -2.23
CA GLU A 60 2.13 -9.10 -2.75
C GLU A 60 3.51 -8.67 -3.20
N GLY A 61 4.50 -9.53 -3.01
CA GLY A 61 5.84 -9.36 -3.54
C GLY A 61 6.90 -9.06 -2.50
N CYS A 62 6.58 -8.29 -1.48
CA CYS A 62 7.53 -7.98 -0.42
C CYS A 62 6.81 -7.83 0.91
N ASP A 63 7.02 -8.78 1.81
CA ASP A 63 6.35 -8.80 3.10
C ASP A 63 6.83 -7.70 4.03
N GLU A 64 8.07 -7.26 3.87
CA GLU A 64 8.63 -6.22 4.73
C GLU A 64 8.11 -4.82 4.41
N LEU A 65 7.59 -4.64 3.21
CA LEU A 65 7.17 -3.34 2.73
C LEU A 65 6.00 -2.79 3.54
N LEU A 66 5.01 -3.63 3.81
CA LEU A 66 3.84 -3.23 4.58
C LEU A 66 4.21 -2.87 6.01
N ASP A 67 5.11 -3.65 6.61
CA ASP A 67 5.62 -3.35 7.95
C ASP A 67 6.36 -2.02 7.99
N ALA A 68 7.20 -1.76 6.99
CA ALA A 68 7.92 -0.50 6.88
C ALA A 68 6.96 0.68 6.76
N ALA A 69 5.91 0.52 5.95
CA ALA A 69 4.89 1.56 5.77
C ALA A 69 4.15 1.84 7.08
N ARG A 70 3.83 0.80 7.83
CA ARG A 70 3.17 0.95 9.13
C ARG A 70 4.05 1.66 10.15
N LYS A 71 5.35 1.37 10.14
CA LYS A 71 6.31 2.00 11.07
C LYS A 71 6.45 3.50 10.85
N ARG A 72 6.21 3.98 9.65
CA ARG A 72 6.23 5.41 9.36
C ARG A 72 5.12 6.15 10.10
N GLY A 73 4.03 5.44 10.41
CA GLY A 73 2.89 6.01 11.09
C GLY A 73 2.11 6.99 10.22
N CYS A 74 0.98 7.42 10.73
CA CYS A 74 0.13 8.39 10.07
C CYS A 74 0.12 9.66 10.90
N PRO A 75 0.21 10.85 10.27
CA PRO A 75 0.04 12.07 11.02
C PRO A 75 -1.37 12.12 11.60
N ASP A 76 -1.45 12.45 12.87
CA ASP A 76 -2.73 12.67 13.53
C ASP A 76 -3.31 13.96 12.94
N GLY A 77 -4.29 13.74 12.05
CA GLY A 77 -4.76 14.88 11.33
C GLY A 77 -6.17 15.18 11.53
#